data_d4ace328559cc811234f8ef335880816
#
_entry.id   d4ace328559cc811234f8ef335880816
#
_cell.length_a   1.000
_cell.length_b   1.000
_cell.length_c   1.000
_cell.angle_alpha   90.00
_cell.angle_beta   90.00
_cell.angle_gamma   90.00
#
_symmetry.space_group_name_H-M   'P 1'
#
loop_
_entity.id
_entity.type
_entity.pdbx_description
1 polymer ?
#
loop_
_entity_poly.entity_id
_entity_poly.type
_entity_poly.pdbx_seq_one_letter_code
_entity_poly.pdbx_strand_id
1 'polypeptide(L)'
;MKIDFANLQAQYQKYKDDIDTRIHAVLNKSNYIMGEEVKQLETELSAFSGTKHTITCSNGTDALLLAMMALDIQPGDEVITTPFTFISTAETIASMKAKPVFVD
;
A
#
# COMPACT_ATOMS: atom_id res chain seq x y z
N MET A 1 -16.16 26.31 -16.85
CA MET A 1 -15.85 25.69 -15.55
C MET A 1 -14.79 24.61 -15.80
N LYS A 2 -13.62 24.71 -15.18
CA LYS A 2 -12.58 23.69 -15.30
C LYS A 2 -12.91 22.59 -14.27
N ILE A 3 -13.08 21.37 -14.73
CA ILE A 3 -13.30 20.21 -13.87
C ILE A 3 -11.99 19.43 -13.84
N ASP A 4 -11.38 19.33 -12.66
CA ASP A 4 -10.15 18.58 -12.49
C ASP A 4 -10.49 17.07 -12.34
N PHE A 5 -9.66 16.20 -12.91
CA PHE A 5 -9.82 14.74 -12.81
C PHE A 5 -9.77 14.25 -11.35
N ALA A 6 -8.90 14.85 -10.54
CA ALA A 6 -8.85 14.64 -9.11
C ALA A 6 -8.55 15.97 -8.41
N ASN A 7 -9.31 16.33 -7.40
CA ASN A 7 -9.09 17.55 -6.62
C ASN A 7 -8.63 17.19 -5.20
N LEU A 8 -7.36 16.81 -5.10
CA LEU A 8 -6.72 16.46 -3.82
C LEU A 8 -6.66 17.65 -2.86
N GLN A 9 -6.59 18.88 -3.38
CA GLN A 9 -6.61 20.09 -2.57
C GLN A 9 -7.95 20.26 -1.85
N ALA A 10 -9.06 20.04 -2.52
CA ALA A 10 -10.39 20.11 -1.89
C ALA A 10 -10.55 19.01 -0.82
N GLN A 11 -10.02 17.82 -1.09
CA GLN A 11 -10.02 16.72 -0.12
C GLN A 11 -9.20 17.10 1.14
N TYR A 12 -7.99 17.64 0.96
CA TYR A 12 -7.18 18.11 2.07
C TYR A 12 -7.90 19.20 2.87
N GLN A 13 -8.46 20.22 2.20
CA GLN A 13 -9.19 21.30 2.90
C GLN A 13 -10.35 20.78 3.75
N LYS A 14 -11.04 19.73 3.29
CA LYS A 14 -12.15 19.12 4.03
C LYS A 14 -11.71 18.45 5.33
N TYR A 15 -10.54 17.86 5.36
CA TYR A 15 -10.01 17.09 6.49
C TYR A 15 -8.78 17.73 7.14
N LYS A 16 -8.52 19.00 6.81
CA LYS A 16 -7.27 19.69 7.15
C LYS A 16 -6.96 19.66 8.65
N ASP A 17 -7.93 20.00 9.49
CA ASP A 17 -7.71 20.12 10.92
C ASP A 17 -7.34 18.77 11.55
N ASP A 18 -7.99 17.70 11.13
CA ASP A 18 -7.67 16.33 11.59
C ASP A 18 -6.30 15.88 11.12
N ILE A 19 -5.99 16.12 9.84
CA ILE A 19 -4.69 15.74 9.23
C ILE A 19 -3.56 16.50 9.93
N ASP A 20 -3.66 17.81 10.03
CA ASP A 20 -2.61 18.66 10.62
C ASP A 20 -2.41 18.32 12.10
N THR A 21 -3.49 18.09 12.84
CA THR A 21 -3.43 17.68 14.26
C THR A 21 -2.66 16.38 14.42
N ARG A 22 -2.97 15.36 13.62
CA ARG A 22 -2.30 14.06 13.68
C ARG A 22 -0.83 14.14 13.27
N ILE A 23 -0.50 14.89 12.21
CA ILE A 23 0.89 15.13 11.80
C ILE A 23 1.68 15.80 12.93
N HIS A 24 1.14 16.87 13.52
CA HIS A 24 1.81 17.56 14.61
C HIS A 24 1.96 16.69 15.87
N ALA A 25 1.01 15.82 16.14
CA ALA A 25 1.14 14.86 17.25
C ALA A 25 2.32 13.91 17.08
N VAL A 26 2.54 13.40 15.84
CA VAL A 26 3.70 12.55 15.51
C VAL A 26 5.01 13.33 15.65
N LEU A 27 5.05 14.55 15.08
CA LEU A 27 6.24 15.41 15.15
C LEU A 27 6.62 15.74 16.60
N ASN A 28 5.65 16.09 17.44
CA ASN A 28 5.87 16.41 18.85
C ASN A 28 6.41 15.22 19.67
N LYS A 29 5.97 14.00 19.33
CA LYS A 29 6.45 12.77 19.97
C LYS A 29 7.79 12.29 19.42
N SER A 30 8.16 12.73 18.20
CA SER A 30 9.36 12.28 17.46
C SER A 30 9.48 10.75 17.33
N ASN A 31 8.35 10.05 17.32
CA ASN A 31 8.29 8.60 17.17
C ASN A 31 7.88 8.23 15.73
N TYR A 32 8.85 8.27 14.82
CA TYR A 32 8.62 8.16 13.38
C TYR A 32 8.65 6.72 12.85
N ILE A 33 9.31 5.80 13.54
CA ILE A 33 9.49 4.43 13.06
C ILE A 33 8.55 3.50 13.82
N MET A 34 7.62 2.87 13.11
CA MET A 34 6.64 1.93 13.67
C MET A 34 5.92 2.51 14.90
N GLY A 35 5.52 3.79 14.80
CA GLY A 35 4.83 4.53 15.85
C GLY A 35 3.43 4.00 16.15
N GLU A 36 2.77 4.64 17.11
CA GLU A 36 1.41 4.25 17.52
C GLU A 36 0.41 4.42 16.39
N GLU A 37 0.59 5.42 15.55
CA GLU A 37 -0.26 5.71 14.40
C GLU A 37 -0.26 4.57 13.36
N VAL A 38 0.90 3.91 13.17
CA VAL A 38 1.02 2.73 12.29
C VAL A 38 0.22 1.56 12.87
N LYS A 39 0.37 1.27 14.16
CA LYS A 39 -0.36 0.20 14.83
C LYS A 39 -1.87 0.42 14.82
N GLN A 40 -2.28 1.68 15.04
CA GLN A 40 -3.69 2.06 14.98
C GLN A 40 -4.24 1.85 13.57
N LEU A 41 -3.53 2.27 12.53
CA LEU A 41 -3.91 2.05 11.13
C LEU A 41 -4.08 0.57 10.81
N GLU A 42 -3.14 -0.28 11.22
CA GLU A 42 -3.22 -1.73 11.03
C GLU A 42 -4.46 -2.32 11.72
N THR A 43 -4.76 -1.86 12.92
CA THR A 43 -5.94 -2.29 13.68
C THR A 43 -7.25 -1.85 12.99
N GLU A 44 -7.33 -0.60 12.59
CA GLU A 44 -8.51 -0.03 11.93
C GLU A 44 -8.74 -0.67 10.55
N LEU A 45 -7.69 -0.89 9.77
CA LEU A 45 -7.78 -1.55 8.47
C LEU A 45 -8.17 -3.03 8.60
N SER A 46 -7.68 -3.74 9.62
CA SER A 46 -8.10 -5.10 9.90
C SER A 46 -9.60 -5.16 10.22
N ALA A 47 -10.08 -4.26 11.05
CA ALA A 47 -11.50 -4.16 11.39
C ALA A 47 -12.37 -3.80 10.17
N PHE A 48 -11.91 -2.85 9.35
CA PHE A 48 -12.62 -2.39 8.15
C PHE A 48 -12.71 -3.48 7.08
N SER A 49 -11.63 -4.21 6.83
CA SER A 49 -11.56 -5.25 5.79
C SER A 49 -12.06 -6.62 6.25
N GLY A 50 -12.28 -6.80 7.56
CA GLY A 50 -12.63 -8.10 8.16
C GLY A 50 -11.49 -9.11 8.16
N THR A 51 -10.24 -8.67 7.93
CA THR A 51 -9.06 -9.52 7.97
C THR A 51 -8.57 -9.72 9.40
N LYS A 52 -7.91 -10.84 9.66
CA LYS A 52 -7.34 -11.12 10.97
C LYS A 52 -6.14 -10.22 11.30
N HIS A 53 -5.36 -9.89 10.28
CA HIS A 53 -4.15 -9.08 10.40
C HIS A 53 -4.01 -8.15 9.21
N THR A 54 -3.46 -6.97 9.45
CA THR A 54 -2.99 -6.03 8.44
C THR A 54 -1.54 -5.69 8.77
N ILE A 55 -0.69 -5.69 7.75
CA ILE A 55 0.73 -5.34 7.88
C ILE A 55 0.99 -4.18 6.92
N THR A 56 1.43 -3.06 7.45
CA THR A 56 1.80 -1.91 6.65
C THR A 56 3.20 -2.08 6.06
N CYS A 57 3.41 -1.52 4.87
CA CYS A 57 4.69 -1.46 4.20
C CYS A 57 4.86 -0.10 3.54
N SER A 58 6.02 0.15 2.94
CA SER A 58 6.37 1.47 2.41
C SER A 58 5.51 1.93 1.23
N ASN A 59 5.06 0.98 0.38
CA ASN A 59 4.28 1.25 -0.83
C ASN A 59 3.65 -0.02 -1.39
N GLY A 60 2.82 0.13 -2.45
CA GLY A 60 2.13 -1.00 -3.09
C GLY A 60 3.06 -2.00 -3.80
N THR A 61 4.19 -1.56 -4.32
CA THR A 61 5.19 -2.45 -4.94
C THR A 61 5.77 -3.40 -3.91
N ASP A 62 6.15 -2.87 -2.75
CA ASP A 62 6.64 -3.69 -1.64
C ASP A 62 5.57 -4.62 -1.08
N ALA A 63 4.30 -4.17 -1.07
CA ALA A 63 3.19 -5.03 -0.67
C ALA A 63 3.07 -6.27 -1.56
N LEU A 64 3.18 -6.11 -2.88
CA LEU A 64 3.18 -7.23 -3.82
C LEU A 64 4.36 -8.15 -3.61
N LEU A 65 5.55 -7.58 -3.44
CA LEU A 65 6.77 -8.35 -3.20
C LEU A 65 6.67 -9.15 -1.89
N LEU A 66 6.26 -8.54 -0.80
CA LEU A 66 6.09 -9.19 0.50
C LEU A 66 5.05 -10.32 0.43
N ALA A 67 3.95 -10.13 -0.30
CA ALA A 67 2.95 -11.17 -0.49
C ALA A 67 3.52 -12.39 -1.21
N MET A 68 4.30 -12.18 -2.28
CA MET A 68 4.94 -13.28 -3.02
C MET A 68 6.02 -13.99 -2.19
N MET A 69 6.78 -13.22 -1.40
CA MET A 69 7.75 -13.81 -0.46
C MET A 69 7.06 -14.66 0.60
N ALA A 70 5.92 -14.21 1.13
CA ALA A 70 5.14 -14.94 2.12
C ALA A 70 4.52 -16.24 1.54
N LEU A 71 4.27 -16.27 0.24
CA LEU A 71 3.81 -17.45 -0.49
C LEU A 71 4.95 -18.36 -0.95
N ASP A 72 6.19 -18.00 -0.62
CA ASP A 72 7.40 -18.76 -0.99
C ASP A 72 7.56 -18.98 -2.50
N ILE A 73 7.24 -17.96 -3.31
CA ILE A 73 7.40 -17.99 -4.76
C ILE A 73 8.88 -18.17 -5.11
N GLN A 74 9.18 -19.19 -5.92
CA GLN A 74 10.54 -19.59 -6.29
C GLN A 74 10.91 -19.16 -7.72
N PRO A 75 12.20 -19.03 -8.04
CA PRO A 75 12.65 -18.81 -9.42
C PRO A 75 12.10 -19.88 -10.36
N GLY A 76 11.45 -19.44 -11.44
CA GLY A 76 10.83 -20.31 -12.45
C GLY A 76 9.34 -20.58 -12.22
N ASP A 77 8.78 -20.22 -11.07
CA ASP A 77 7.34 -20.29 -10.86
C ASP A 77 6.60 -19.36 -11.83
N GLU A 78 5.39 -19.71 -12.19
CA GLU A 78 4.50 -18.89 -13.02
C GLU A 78 3.46 -18.19 -12.14
N VAL A 79 3.37 -16.86 -12.30
CA VAL A 79 2.40 -16.03 -11.58
C VAL A 79 1.47 -15.36 -12.57
N ILE A 80 0.18 -15.68 -12.48
CA ILE A 80 -0.85 -15.15 -13.37
C ILE A 80 -1.20 -13.71 -12.94
N THR A 81 -1.22 -12.80 -13.91
CA THR A 81 -1.60 -11.41 -13.70
C THR A 81 -2.25 -10.79 -14.94
N THR A 82 -2.82 -9.60 -14.80
CA THR A 82 -3.39 -8.83 -15.92
C THR A 82 -2.33 -7.98 -16.63
N PRO A 83 -2.40 -7.82 -17.97
CA PRO A 83 -1.53 -6.90 -18.70
C PRO A 83 -1.93 -5.43 -18.53
N PHE A 84 -3.18 -5.14 -18.19
CA PHE A 84 -3.69 -3.78 -18.02
C PHE A 84 -3.60 -3.36 -16.54
N THR A 85 -2.38 -3.00 -16.12
CA THR A 85 -2.07 -2.59 -14.75
C THR A 85 -0.81 -1.74 -14.70
N PHE A 86 -0.45 -1.27 -13.51
CA PHE A 86 0.83 -0.60 -13.28
C PHE A 86 1.98 -1.62 -13.41
N ILE A 87 3.12 -1.18 -13.94
CA ILE A 87 4.26 -2.04 -14.25
C ILE A 87 4.77 -2.87 -13.06
N SER A 88 4.65 -2.36 -11.83
CA SER A 88 5.14 -3.05 -10.64
C SER A 88 4.56 -4.45 -10.46
N THR A 89 3.36 -4.71 -10.98
CA THR A 89 2.74 -6.03 -10.90
C THR A 89 3.57 -7.11 -11.62
N ALA A 90 4.06 -6.82 -12.82
CA ALA A 90 4.94 -7.73 -13.56
C ALA A 90 6.40 -7.65 -13.08
N GLU A 91 6.85 -6.44 -12.71
CA GLU A 91 8.22 -6.19 -12.27
C GLU A 91 8.56 -6.92 -10.97
N THR A 92 7.66 -6.95 -10.00
CA THR A 92 7.86 -7.68 -8.74
C THR A 92 7.94 -9.18 -8.97
N ILE A 93 7.13 -9.74 -9.88
CA ILE A 93 7.22 -11.15 -10.28
C ILE A 93 8.60 -11.44 -10.90
N ALA A 94 9.03 -10.61 -11.85
CA ALA A 94 10.32 -10.75 -12.51
C ALA A 94 11.51 -10.59 -11.54
N SER A 95 11.40 -9.69 -10.53
CA SER A 95 12.43 -9.49 -9.52
C SER A 95 12.69 -10.72 -8.65
N MET A 96 11.67 -11.56 -8.46
CA MET A 96 11.79 -12.86 -7.80
C MET A 96 12.28 -13.97 -8.74
N LYS A 97 12.63 -13.63 -9.99
CA LYS A 97 13.00 -14.59 -11.05
C LYS A 97 11.87 -15.57 -11.39
N ALA A 98 10.65 -15.24 -11.05
CA ALA A 98 9.44 -15.92 -11.48
C ALA A 98 8.99 -15.38 -12.84
N LYS A 99 8.08 -16.07 -13.51
CA LYS A 99 7.59 -15.74 -14.85
C LYS A 99 6.19 -15.14 -14.77
N PRO A 100 5.97 -13.87 -15.17
CA PRO A 100 4.63 -13.33 -15.28
C PRO A 100 3.88 -13.97 -16.45
N VAL A 101 2.66 -14.44 -16.18
CA VAL A 101 1.75 -15.01 -17.20
C VAL A 101 0.56 -14.07 -17.31
N PHE A 102 0.47 -13.38 -18.44
CA PHE A 102 -0.60 -12.42 -18.66
C PHE A 102 -1.87 -13.10 -19.17
N VAL A 103 -2.98 -12.74 -18.58
CA VAL A 103 -4.34 -13.17 -18.97
C VAL A 103 -5.27 -11.96 -18.98
N ASP A 104 -6.25 -11.99 -19.90
CA ASP A 104 -7.30 -10.97 -20.00
C ASP A 104 -8.41 -11.23 -18.97
#